data_057b899408632c7244fe346bfd7fc5bc
#
_entry.id   057b899408632c7244fe346bfd7fc5bc
#
_cell.length_a   1.000
_cell.length_b   1.000
_cell.length_c   1.000
_cell.angle_alpha   90.00
_cell.angle_beta   90.00
_cell.angle_gamma   90.00
#
_symmetry.space_group_name_H-M   'P 1'
#
loop_
_entity.id
_entity.type
_entity.pdbx_description
1 polymer ?
#
loop_
_entity_poly.entity_id
_entity_poly.type
_entity_poly.pdbx_seq_one_letter_code
_entity_poly.pdbx_strand_id
1 'polypeptide(L)'
;MSAALLADVAAALLSGRIRVVDLTQTLTPEFPQIALPPEMGQCWPFRIEEVSRYDERGPGWYWNNFSCGEHTGTHFDAPIHWISGRDLPNNAVDTIPAEHFVAPAVVIDCSADAAANPDY
;
A
#
# COMPACT_ATOMS: atom_id res chain seq x y z
N MET A 1 14.75 -23.21 0.62
CA MET A 1 13.61 -23.79 -0.15
C MET A 1 14.19 -24.60 -1.30
N SER A 2 13.63 -25.81 -1.58
CA SER A 2 14.09 -26.61 -2.71
C SER A 2 13.57 -26.02 -4.01
N ALA A 3 14.32 -26.16 -5.11
CA ALA A 3 13.88 -25.76 -6.46
C ALA A 3 12.53 -26.41 -6.84
N ALA A 4 12.25 -27.61 -6.35
CA ALA A 4 10.98 -28.28 -6.54
C ALA A 4 9.79 -27.51 -5.94
N LEU A 5 9.92 -26.96 -4.73
CA LEU A 5 8.84 -26.18 -4.11
C LEU A 5 8.50 -24.91 -4.91
N LEU A 6 9.49 -24.21 -5.42
CA LEU A 6 9.26 -23.03 -6.25
C LEU A 6 8.59 -23.39 -7.58
N ALA A 7 8.97 -24.52 -8.20
CA ALA A 7 8.34 -25.03 -9.40
C ALA A 7 6.87 -25.40 -9.14
N ASP A 8 6.57 -26.04 -8.01
CA ASP A 8 5.19 -26.39 -7.62
C ASP A 8 4.32 -25.16 -7.39
N VAL A 9 4.85 -24.12 -6.74
CA VAL A 9 4.14 -22.84 -6.56
C VAL A 9 3.87 -22.18 -7.90
N ALA A 10 4.87 -22.12 -8.79
CA ALA A 10 4.71 -21.55 -10.13
C ALA A 10 3.65 -22.33 -10.94
N ALA A 11 3.70 -23.66 -10.92
CA ALA A 11 2.70 -24.50 -11.58
C ALA A 11 1.29 -24.31 -11.00
N ALA A 12 1.17 -24.13 -9.69
CA ALA A 12 -0.09 -23.85 -9.03
C ALA A 12 -0.69 -22.51 -9.42
N LEU A 13 0.13 -21.46 -9.57
CA LEU A 13 -0.27 -20.15 -10.07
C LEU A 13 -0.73 -20.23 -11.53
N LEU A 14 0.08 -20.83 -12.41
CA LEU A 14 -0.23 -20.95 -13.84
C LEU A 14 -1.49 -21.79 -14.10
N SER A 15 -1.75 -22.79 -13.28
CA SER A 15 -2.95 -23.65 -13.40
C SER A 15 -4.20 -23.09 -12.71
N GLY A 16 -4.10 -21.96 -12.03
CA GLY A 16 -5.20 -21.37 -11.29
C GLY A 16 -5.55 -22.06 -9.96
N ARG A 17 -4.76 -23.05 -9.52
CA ARG A 17 -4.92 -23.66 -8.18
C ARG A 17 -4.61 -22.67 -7.06
N ILE A 18 -3.72 -21.71 -7.31
CA ILE A 18 -3.49 -20.55 -6.45
C ILE A 18 -4.05 -19.34 -7.19
N ARG A 19 -4.96 -18.63 -6.58
CA ARG A 19 -5.49 -17.36 -7.08
C ARG A 19 -4.81 -16.21 -6.35
N VAL A 20 -4.21 -15.32 -7.10
CA VAL A 20 -3.74 -14.00 -6.58
C VAL A 20 -4.87 -13.00 -6.71
N VAL A 21 -5.15 -12.29 -5.63
CA VAL A 21 -6.17 -11.23 -5.60
C VAL A 21 -5.46 -9.94 -5.22
N ASP A 22 -5.56 -8.94 -6.08
CA ASP A 22 -5.08 -7.59 -5.78
C ASP A 22 -6.14 -6.86 -4.96
N LEU A 23 -5.80 -6.46 -3.75
CA LEU A 23 -6.65 -5.72 -2.82
C LEU A 23 -6.28 -4.23 -2.77
N THR A 24 -5.35 -3.79 -3.64
CA THR A 24 -4.87 -2.42 -3.67
C THR A 24 -5.97 -1.45 -4.10
N GLN A 25 -6.18 -0.40 -3.31
CA GLN A 25 -7.06 0.70 -3.67
C GLN A 25 -6.38 1.59 -4.72
N THR A 26 -7.15 2.00 -5.72
CA THR A 26 -6.65 2.92 -6.75
C THR A 26 -6.44 4.31 -6.14
N LEU A 27 -5.22 4.83 -6.23
CA LEU A 27 -4.91 6.19 -5.79
C LEU A 27 -5.29 7.19 -6.88
N THR A 28 -6.11 8.17 -6.51
CA THR A 28 -6.48 9.31 -7.34
C THR A 28 -6.37 10.59 -6.53
N PRO A 29 -6.35 11.78 -7.17
CA PRO A 29 -6.37 13.05 -6.44
C PRO A 29 -7.56 13.23 -5.49
N GLU A 30 -8.66 12.52 -5.77
CA GLU A 30 -9.89 12.53 -4.98
C GLU A 30 -9.90 11.43 -3.89
N PHE A 31 -8.83 10.64 -3.78
CA PHE A 31 -8.75 9.59 -2.76
C PHE A 31 -8.89 10.21 -1.36
N PRO A 32 -9.79 9.68 -0.51
CA PRO A 32 -10.06 10.26 0.79
C PRO A 32 -8.81 10.21 1.67
N GLN A 33 -8.62 11.28 2.45
CA GLN A 33 -7.54 11.40 3.42
C GLN A 33 -8.12 11.47 4.83
N ILE A 34 -7.38 10.99 5.79
CA ILE A 34 -7.71 11.21 7.19
C ILE A 34 -7.66 12.71 7.50
N ALA A 35 -8.72 13.24 8.07
CA ALA A 35 -8.76 14.60 8.58
C ALA A 35 -8.38 14.58 10.06
N LEU A 36 -7.22 15.13 10.39
CA LEU A 36 -6.76 15.25 11.76
C LEU A 36 -7.20 16.60 12.36
N PRO A 37 -7.27 16.73 13.70
CA PRO A 37 -7.47 18.02 14.36
C PRO A 37 -6.46 19.06 13.83
N PRO A 38 -6.90 20.33 13.66
CA PRO A 38 -6.06 21.37 13.02
C PRO A 38 -4.70 21.60 13.66
N GLU A 39 -4.57 21.30 14.95
CA GLU A 39 -3.31 21.42 15.71
C GLU A 39 -2.32 20.29 15.44
N MET A 40 -2.75 19.25 14.76
CA MET A 40 -1.92 18.11 14.36
C MET A 40 -1.38 18.30 12.94
N GLY A 41 -0.30 17.59 12.61
CA GLY A 41 0.16 17.50 11.23
C GLY A 41 -0.92 16.92 10.32
N GLN A 42 -1.07 17.48 9.12
CA GLN A 42 -2.07 17.01 8.16
C GLN A 42 -1.46 16.10 7.11
N CYS A 43 -2.18 15.05 6.75
CA CYS A 43 -1.82 14.17 5.65
C CYS A 43 -1.88 14.93 4.32
N TRP A 44 -0.87 14.75 3.46
CA TRP A 44 -0.92 15.31 2.12
C TRP A 44 -1.85 14.48 1.23
N PRO A 45 -2.74 15.12 0.47
CA PRO A 45 -3.54 14.42 -0.52
C PRO A 45 -2.65 13.81 -1.61
N PHE A 46 -3.12 12.74 -2.23
CA PHE A 46 -2.45 12.20 -3.39
C PHE A 46 -2.44 13.25 -4.52
N ARG A 47 -1.26 13.50 -5.06
CA ARG A 47 -1.06 14.38 -6.21
C ARG A 47 -0.28 13.64 -7.26
N ILE A 48 -0.64 13.87 -8.50
CA ILE A 48 0.09 13.38 -9.66
C ILE A 48 0.49 14.58 -10.53
N GLU A 49 1.72 14.60 -10.97
CA GLU A 49 2.30 15.63 -11.83
C GLU A 49 2.86 14.96 -13.07
N GLU A 50 2.25 15.21 -14.21
CA GLU A 50 2.70 14.65 -15.48
C GLU A 50 4.04 15.24 -15.90
N VAL A 51 5.04 14.40 -16.07
CA VAL A 51 6.36 14.81 -16.55
C VAL A 51 6.40 14.78 -18.08
N SER A 52 5.87 13.72 -18.71
CA SER A 52 5.75 13.60 -20.15
C SER A 52 4.66 12.61 -20.54
N ARG A 53 4.10 12.78 -21.74
CA ARG A 53 3.10 11.87 -22.32
C ARG A 53 3.31 11.74 -23.83
N TYR A 54 4.40 11.06 -24.23
CA TYR A 54 4.76 10.86 -25.63
C TYR A 54 4.79 12.19 -26.44
N ASP A 55 5.27 13.26 -25.79
CA ASP A 55 5.34 14.62 -26.31
C ASP A 55 6.78 15.13 -26.35
N GLU A 56 6.98 16.40 -26.64
CA GLU A 56 8.30 17.04 -26.73
C GLU A 56 9.13 16.95 -25.45
N ARG A 57 8.49 16.79 -24.28
CA ARG A 57 9.15 16.61 -22.97
C ARG A 57 9.73 15.19 -22.82
N GLY A 58 9.28 14.23 -23.65
CA GLY A 58 9.73 12.85 -23.63
C GLY A 58 9.00 12.01 -24.67
N PRO A 59 9.47 11.99 -25.93
CA PRO A 59 8.73 11.41 -27.05
C PRO A 59 8.60 9.89 -27.00
N GLY A 60 9.42 9.22 -26.20
CA GLY A 60 9.45 7.75 -26.08
C GLY A 60 8.73 7.19 -24.86
N TRP A 61 8.19 8.01 -23.97
CA TRP A 61 7.62 7.54 -22.69
C TRP A 61 6.51 8.43 -22.14
N TYR A 62 5.71 7.81 -21.26
CA TYR A 62 4.76 8.45 -20.37
C TYR A 62 5.15 8.16 -18.92
N TRP A 63 5.28 9.19 -18.11
CA TRP A 63 5.55 9.05 -16.69
C TRP A 63 5.18 10.28 -15.89
N ASN A 64 5.08 10.11 -14.58
CA ASN A 64 4.62 11.14 -13.64
C ASN A 64 5.49 11.13 -12.39
N ASN A 65 5.57 12.27 -11.73
CA ASN A 65 5.86 12.33 -10.32
C ASN A 65 4.56 12.14 -9.54
N PHE A 66 4.66 11.70 -8.29
CA PHE A 66 3.54 11.71 -7.37
C PHE A 66 3.99 12.07 -5.96
N SER A 67 3.07 12.57 -5.13
CA SER A 67 3.25 12.80 -3.71
C SER A 67 1.97 12.46 -2.95
N CYS A 68 2.12 11.96 -1.72
CA CYS A 68 1.02 11.67 -0.81
C CYS A 68 1.56 11.55 0.62
N GLY A 69 0.68 11.52 1.60
CA GLY A 69 1.03 11.02 2.93
C GLY A 69 1.31 9.52 2.89
N GLU A 70 2.19 9.01 3.72
CA GLU A 70 2.58 7.59 3.74
C GLU A 70 1.42 6.65 4.12
N HIS A 71 0.41 7.14 4.83
CA HIS A 71 -0.79 6.40 5.22
C HIS A 71 -1.94 6.60 4.22
N THR A 72 -1.64 6.71 2.93
CA THR A 72 -2.64 6.89 1.87
C THR A 72 -2.95 5.57 1.18
N GLY A 73 -4.24 5.19 1.11
CA GLY A 73 -4.69 3.97 0.42
C GLY A 73 -4.27 2.68 1.11
N THR A 74 -4.05 1.64 0.32
CA THR A 74 -3.61 0.34 0.83
C THR A 74 -2.13 0.40 1.16
N HIS A 75 -1.79 0.30 2.43
CA HIS A 75 -0.42 0.41 2.92
C HIS A 75 -0.18 -0.49 4.15
N PHE A 76 1.03 -0.52 4.60
CA PHE A 76 1.48 -1.23 5.79
C PHE A 76 2.08 -0.23 6.78
N ASP A 77 1.65 -0.30 8.04
CA ASP A 77 2.21 0.49 9.12
C ASP A 77 3.38 -0.27 9.77
N ALA A 78 4.58 0.25 9.64
CA ALA A 78 5.73 -0.27 10.39
C ALA A 78 5.59 0.07 11.88
N PRO A 79 6.15 -0.75 12.80
CA PRO A 79 6.01 -0.52 14.24
C PRO A 79 6.42 0.88 14.71
N ILE A 80 7.38 1.52 14.04
CA ILE A 80 7.84 2.88 14.36
C ILE A 80 6.74 3.95 14.23
N HIS A 81 5.68 3.68 13.47
CA HIS A 81 4.55 4.59 13.34
C HIS A 81 3.91 4.91 14.69
N TRP A 82 3.88 3.95 15.60
CA TRP A 82 3.30 4.11 16.93
C TRP A 82 4.37 4.25 18.00
N ILE A 83 4.10 5.06 19.02
CA ILE A 83 5.00 5.25 20.16
C ILE A 83 5.38 3.92 20.85
N SER A 84 4.49 2.95 20.85
CA SER A 84 4.72 1.60 21.39
C SER A 84 5.76 0.79 20.61
N GLY A 85 5.97 1.11 19.34
CA GLY A 85 6.95 0.45 18.48
C GLY A 85 8.24 1.24 18.30
N ARG A 86 8.34 2.45 18.87
CA ARG A 86 9.46 3.37 18.66
C ARG A 86 10.84 2.77 18.93
N ASP A 87 10.95 1.98 19.98
CA ASP A 87 12.23 1.45 20.46
C ASP A 87 12.39 -0.06 20.17
N LEU A 88 11.50 -0.65 19.36
CA LEU A 88 11.62 -2.04 18.93
C LEU A 88 12.74 -2.21 17.89
N PRO A 89 13.44 -3.35 17.87
CA PRO A 89 14.38 -3.69 16.79
C PRO A 89 13.59 -3.87 15.47
N ASN A 90 14.22 -3.52 14.35
CA ASN A 90 13.64 -3.68 13.02
C ASN A 90 12.24 -3.03 12.90
N ASN A 91 12.10 -1.83 13.43
CA ASN A 91 10.82 -1.14 13.55
C ASN A 91 10.44 -0.28 12.32
N ALA A 92 11.39 0.04 11.44
CA ALA A 92 11.15 0.75 10.19
C ALA A 92 10.99 -0.24 9.02
N VAL A 93 10.20 0.11 8.01
CA VAL A 93 9.82 -0.78 6.90
C VAL A 93 11.03 -1.38 6.18
N ASP A 94 12.10 -0.63 6.02
CA ASP A 94 13.35 -1.05 5.37
C ASP A 94 14.21 -1.99 6.23
N THR A 95 13.88 -2.13 7.51
CA THR A 95 14.59 -3.00 8.46
C THR A 95 13.83 -4.28 8.79
N ILE A 96 12.55 -4.37 8.44
CA ILE A 96 11.74 -5.57 8.69
C ILE A 96 12.17 -6.69 7.71
N PRO A 97 12.48 -7.91 8.20
CA PRO A 97 12.78 -9.03 7.31
C PRO A 97 11.65 -9.29 6.31
N ALA A 98 11.99 -9.46 5.03
CA ALA A 98 11.01 -9.58 3.94
C ALA A 98 10.03 -10.75 4.13
N GLU A 99 10.45 -11.83 4.78
CA GLU A 99 9.60 -12.98 5.08
C GLU A 99 8.45 -12.66 6.03
N HIS A 100 8.51 -11.56 6.80
CA HIS A 100 7.42 -11.12 7.65
C HIS A 100 6.24 -10.54 6.87
N PHE A 101 6.44 -10.19 5.58
CA PHE A 101 5.36 -9.72 4.71
C PHE A 101 4.58 -10.85 4.03
N VAL A 102 4.91 -12.12 4.32
CA VAL A 102 4.21 -13.30 3.82
C VAL A 102 3.68 -14.10 5.00
N ALA A 103 2.38 -13.99 5.28
CA ALA A 103 1.75 -14.61 6.43
C ALA A 103 0.27 -14.95 6.15
N PRO A 104 -0.35 -15.82 6.94
CA PRO A 104 -1.80 -15.93 6.97
C PRO A 104 -2.45 -14.60 7.34
N ALA A 105 -3.53 -14.24 6.64
CA ALA A 105 -4.26 -13.01 6.89
C ALA A 105 -5.66 -13.30 7.46
N VAL A 106 -6.15 -12.38 8.29
CA VAL A 106 -7.54 -12.33 8.76
C VAL A 106 -8.17 -11.06 8.19
N VAL A 107 -9.34 -11.20 7.57
CA VAL A 107 -10.09 -10.06 7.06
C VAL A 107 -11.03 -9.57 8.17
N ILE A 108 -10.93 -8.30 8.50
CA ILE A 108 -11.90 -7.57 9.33
C ILE A 108 -12.67 -6.66 8.39
N ASP A 109 -13.91 -7.02 8.09
CA ASP A 109 -14.75 -6.27 7.15
C ASP A 109 -15.61 -5.25 7.93
N CYS A 110 -15.28 -3.99 7.81
CA CYS A 110 -16.02 -2.86 8.40
C CYS A 110 -16.76 -2.05 7.32
N SER A 111 -16.89 -2.55 6.10
CA SER A 111 -17.43 -1.80 4.97
C SER A 111 -18.87 -1.31 5.18
N ALA A 112 -19.71 -2.13 5.82
CA ALA A 112 -21.09 -1.77 6.10
C ALA A 112 -21.20 -0.67 7.17
N ASP A 113 -20.37 -0.75 8.21
CA ASP A 113 -20.35 0.24 9.28
C ASP A 113 -19.81 1.59 8.78
N ALA A 114 -18.73 1.56 8.03
CA ALA A 114 -18.15 2.75 7.40
C ALA A 114 -19.10 3.39 6.37
N ALA A 115 -19.90 2.60 5.65
CA ALA A 115 -20.91 3.13 4.73
C ALA A 115 -22.09 3.79 5.47
N ALA A 116 -22.41 3.31 6.68
CA ALA A 116 -23.50 3.84 7.49
C ALA A 116 -23.07 5.06 8.34
N ASN A 117 -21.80 5.20 8.66
CA ASN A 117 -21.25 6.26 9.50
C ASN A 117 -19.94 6.77 8.89
N PRO A 118 -19.90 7.98 8.31
CA PRO A 118 -18.69 8.55 7.75
C PRO A 118 -17.59 8.84 8.79
N ASP A 119 -17.94 8.85 10.07
CA ASP A 119 -17.01 9.05 11.18
C ASP A 119 -16.59 7.73 11.86
N TYR A 120 -16.84 6.59 11.19
CA TYR A 120 -16.56 5.25 11.72
C TYR A 120 -15.06 4.98 11.90
#